data_1ccd139bdb5d4d4d6fe765ed28a48f16
#
_entry.id   1ccd139bdb5d4d4d6fe765ed28a48f16
#
_cell.length_a   1.000
_cell.length_b   1.000
_cell.length_c   1.000
_cell.angle_alpha   90.00
_cell.angle_beta   90.00
_cell.angle_gamma   90.00
#
_symmetry.space_group_name_H-M   'P 1'
#
loop_
_entity.id
_entity.type
_entity.pdbx_description
1 polymer ?
#
loop_
_entity_poly.entity_id
_entity_poly.type
_entity_poly.pdbx_seq_one_letter_code
_entity_poly.pdbx_strand_id
1 'polypeptide(L)'
;MKLYASPLQGFTEAPWRNIHHELFGGIDAYYTPFVRVEKGEFRNKDIRDIEKENNKVTCLIPQLIASTPAELEKLVGLFLERGYREADINMGCPFPLLTMRHKGSGILPYPSEVKVLLNELAHYPEMKFSVKMRLGWEYYDEWRQVLPLLNAVPLTRIILHPRIGRQQYKGMVYKKELRLFAEMCQHPLVYNGDLHTPDDIRRIEEEYPDLDGVMIGRGLLANPALAMEYREGIVLPREELYAKVNVFHNRLFYHYESYLQGGTQLLSKTLIPQHYYKIFFLST
;
A
#
# COMPACT_ATOMS: atom_id res chain seq x y z
N MET A 1 4.69 -4.44 17.10
CA MET A 1 4.64 -4.96 15.70
C MET A 1 5.16 -3.94 14.70
N LYS A 2 5.46 -4.34 13.42
CA LYS A 2 5.90 -3.41 12.38
C LYS A 2 4.73 -2.60 11.81
N LEU A 3 5.00 -1.35 11.43
CA LEU A 3 4.02 -0.45 10.83
C LEU A 3 4.45 -0.07 9.41
N TYR A 4 3.57 -0.31 8.45
CA TYR A 4 3.80 -0.04 7.03
C TYR A 4 2.84 1.02 6.51
N ALA A 5 3.33 1.98 5.70
CA ALA A 5 2.47 2.93 5.00
C ALA A 5 1.99 2.32 3.68
N SER A 6 0.67 2.22 3.51
CA SER A 6 0.04 1.62 2.33
C SER A 6 0.22 2.47 1.07
N PRO A 7 0.48 1.86 -0.09
CA PRO A 7 0.46 2.55 -1.36
C PRO A 7 -0.98 2.94 -1.73
N LEU A 8 -1.24 4.23 -1.84
CA LEU A 8 -2.52 4.78 -2.28
C LEU A 8 -2.32 5.63 -3.52
N GLN A 9 -2.76 5.11 -4.66
CA GLN A 9 -2.58 5.72 -5.97
C GLN A 9 -3.17 7.14 -6.00
N GLY A 10 -2.30 8.12 -6.32
CA GLY A 10 -2.67 9.54 -6.36
C GLY A 10 -2.56 10.28 -5.02
N PHE A 11 -2.28 9.59 -3.91
CA PHE A 11 -2.19 10.19 -2.57
C PHE A 11 -0.81 10.07 -1.94
N THR A 12 -0.26 8.85 -1.81
CA THR A 12 0.98 8.61 -1.07
C THR A 12 2.22 8.64 -1.98
N GLU A 13 2.30 9.64 -2.86
CA GLU A 13 3.46 9.91 -3.71
C GLU A 13 4.64 10.44 -2.87
N ALA A 14 5.84 10.53 -3.46
CA ALA A 14 7.07 10.92 -2.78
C ALA A 14 6.94 12.20 -1.89
N PRO A 15 6.29 13.30 -2.34
CA PRO A 15 6.13 14.47 -1.48
C PRO A 15 5.37 14.17 -0.19
N TRP A 16 4.28 13.38 -0.29
CA TRP A 16 3.48 12.98 0.87
C TRP A 16 4.32 12.12 1.82
N ARG A 17 5.04 11.12 1.31
CA ARG A 17 5.86 10.22 2.12
C ARG A 17 6.97 10.97 2.86
N ASN A 18 7.65 11.88 2.17
CA ASN A 18 8.75 12.66 2.74
C ASN A 18 8.28 13.58 3.86
N ILE A 19 7.18 14.32 3.63
CA ILE A 19 6.66 15.26 4.63
C ILE A 19 6.08 14.48 5.82
N HIS A 20 5.38 13.35 5.57
CA HIS A 20 4.89 12.48 6.63
C HIS A 20 6.04 11.94 7.50
N HIS A 21 7.09 11.41 6.86
CA HIS A 21 8.25 10.85 7.55
C HIS A 21 8.93 11.88 8.45
N GLU A 22 9.10 13.10 7.95
CA GLU A 22 9.77 14.18 8.67
C GLU A 22 8.94 14.73 9.84
N LEU A 23 7.62 14.91 9.66
CA LEU A 23 6.76 15.57 10.66
C LEU A 23 6.19 14.62 11.70
N PHE A 24 5.96 13.37 11.33
CA PHE A 24 5.26 12.39 12.16
C PHE A 24 6.09 11.12 12.40
N GLY A 25 6.68 10.54 11.35
CA GLY A 25 7.46 9.31 11.49
C GLY A 25 6.63 8.09 11.90
N GLY A 26 7.23 7.20 12.72
CA GLY A 26 6.58 6.01 13.28
C GLY A 26 6.37 4.84 12.30
N ILE A 27 6.69 5.00 11.00
CA ILE A 27 6.55 4.00 9.94
C ILE A 27 7.89 3.31 9.67
N ASP A 28 7.89 1.98 9.64
CA ASP A 28 9.09 1.17 9.35
C ASP A 28 9.42 1.10 7.86
N ALA A 29 8.40 1.03 6.99
CA ALA A 29 8.60 1.11 5.54
C ALA A 29 7.39 1.74 4.83
N TYR A 30 7.71 2.55 3.82
CA TYR A 30 6.75 3.16 2.92
C TYR A 30 6.70 2.39 1.61
N TYR A 31 5.48 2.16 1.09
CA TYR A 31 5.26 1.55 -0.21
C TYR A 31 4.87 2.62 -1.23
N THR A 32 5.44 2.54 -2.44
CA THR A 32 5.06 3.48 -3.50
C THR A 32 3.70 3.11 -4.10
N PRO A 33 2.90 4.08 -4.58
CA PRO A 33 1.90 3.79 -5.59
C PRO A 33 2.50 2.90 -6.70
N PHE A 34 1.70 1.93 -7.19
CA PHE A 34 2.26 0.96 -8.13
C PHE A 34 2.73 1.58 -9.44
N VAL A 35 3.89 1.13 -9.89
CA VAL A 35 4.41 1.37 -11.24
C VAL A 35 3.75 0.38 -12.20
N ARG A 36 3.42 0.83 -13.40
CA ARG A 36 2.81 -0.02 -14.44
C ARG A 36 3.38 0.27 -15.82
N VAL A 37 3.34 -0.76 -16.66
CA VAL A 37 3.55 -0.61 -18.10
C VAL A 37 2.23 -0.22 -18.76
N GLU A 38 2.27 0.82 -19.60
CA GLU A 38 1.14 1.34 -20.35
C GLU A 38 1.57 1.54 -21.81
N LYS A 39 0.96 0.79 -22.76
CA LYS A 39 1.36 0.80 -24.19
C LYS A 39 2.85 0.51 -24.42
N GLY A 40 3.44 -0.34 -23.59
CA GLY A 40 4.85 -0.71 -23.68
C GLY A 40 5.80 0.21 -22.90
N GLU A 41 5.35 1.34 -22.39
CA GLU A 41 6.17 2.38 -21.74
C GLU A 41 5.78 2.56 -20.26
N PHE A 42 6.68 3.17 -19.49
CA PHE A 42 6.41 3.61 -18.12
C PHE A 42 5.84 5.03 -18.13
N ARG A 43 4.99 5.33 -17.15
CA ARG A 43 4.50 6.71 -16.97
C ARG A 43 5.54 7.55 -16.26
N ASN A 44 5.84 8.74 -16.80
CA ASN A 44 6.81 9.66 -16.21
C ASN A 44 6.58 9.97 -14.73
N LYS A 45 5.29 10.02 -14.30
CA LYS A 45 4.97 10.26 -12.90
C LYS A 45 5.34 9.08 -11.99
N ASP A 46 5.24 7.83 -12.48
CA ASP A 46 5.61 6.64 -11.72
C ASP A 46 7.13 6.55 -11.60
N ILE A 47 7.85 6.86 -12.69
CA ILE A 47 9.32 6.94 -12.67
C ILE A 47 9.77 7.97 -11.63
N ARG A 48 9.26 9.20 -11.71
CA ARG A 48 9.62 10.27 -10.78
C ARG A 48 9.34 9.90 -9.33
N ASP A 49 8.27 9.14 -9.07
CA ASP A 49 7.86 8.74 -7.71
C ASP A 49 8.81 7.73 -7.06
N ILE A 50 9.51 6.93 -7.87
CA ILE A 50 10.47 5.92 -7.40
C ILE A 50 11.93 6.38 -7.50
N GLU A 51 12.24 7.55 -8.07
CA GLU A 51 13.62 8.06 -8.08
C GLU A 51 14.12 8.29 -6.65
N LYS A 52 15.34 7.79 -6.35
CA LYS A 52 15.91 7.87 -5.00
C LYS A 52 16.08 9.30 -4.51
N GLU A 53 16.46 10.21 -5.41
CA GLU A 53 16.65 11.64 -5.14
C GLU A 53 15.37 12.33 -4.66
N ASN A 54 14.21 11.80 -5.07
CA ASN A 54 12.91 12.31 -4.71
C ASN A 54 12.38 11.71 -3.39
N ASN A 55 13.07 10.72 -2.80
CA ASN A 55 12.61 9.99 -1.63
C ASN A 55 13.59 10.12 -0.46
N LYS A 56 13.11 10.64 0.67
CA LYS A 56 13.88 10.89 1.88
C LYS A 56 13.50 9.96 3.04
N VAL A 57 12.62 8.99 2.78
CA VAL A 57 12.20 8.02 3.78
C VAL A 57 13.28 6.97 4.04
N THR A 58 13.35 6.43 5.25
CA THR A 58 14.40 5.47 5.64
C THR A 58 14.30 4.13 4.91
N CYS A 59 13.09 3.67 4.62
CA CYS A 59 12.84 2.45 3.87
C CYS A 59 11.71 2.67 2.86
N LEU A 60 12.01 2.49 1.58
CA LEU A 60 11.05 2.60 0.48
C LEU A 60 10.99 1.29 -0.29
N ILE A 61 9.79 0.73 -0.43
CA ILE A 61 9.53 -0.49 -1.20
C ILE A 61 8.68 -0.09 -2.42
N PRO A 62 9.24 -0.15 -3.64
CA PRO A 62 8.47 0.12 -4.84
C PRO A 62 7.46 -1.00 -5.08
N GLN A 63 6.24 -0.62 -5.45
CA GLN A 63 5.19 -1.57 -5.82
C GLN A 63 5.04 -1.61 -7.34
N LEU A 64 4.90 -2.81 -7.87
CA LEU A 64 4.58 -3.06 -9.28
C LEU A 64 3.18 -3.64 -9.44
N ILE A 65 2.59 -3.48 -10.64
CA ILE A 65 1.39 -4.19 -11.05
C ILE A 65 1.58 -4.77 -12.45
N ALA A 66 1.54 -6.09 -12.52
CA ALA A 66 1.73 -6.87 -13.76
C ALA A 66 0.68 -7.97 -13.85
N SER A 67 0.41 -8.44 -15.05
CA SER A 67 -0.38 -9.64 -15.35
C SER A 67 0.33 -10.61 -16.31
N THR A 68 1.48 -10.21 -16.85
CA THR A 68 2.28 -11.03 -17.76
C THR A 68 3.76 -11.05 -17.36
N PRO A 69 4.49 -12.13 -17.72
CA PRO A 69 5.95 -12.20 -17.55
C PRO A 69 6.69 -11.00 -18.13
N ALA A 70 6.37 -10.60 -19.34
CA ALA A 70 7.04 -9.47 -20.02
C ALA A 70 6.84 -8.12 -19.30
N GLU A 71 5.68 -7.91 -18.67
CA GLU A 71 5.46 -6.72 -17.84
C GLU A 71 6.26 -6.80 -16.53
N LEU A 72 6.31 -7.99 -15.91
CA LEU A 72 7.08 -8.20 -14.69
C LEU A 72 8.56 -7.96 -14.94
N GLU A 73 9.13 -8.54 -16.01
CA GLU A 73 10.52 -8.37 -16.43
C GLU A 73 10.88 -6.87 -16.57
N LYS A 74 10.08 -6.11 -17.32
CA LYS A 74 10.29 -4.67 -17.49
C LYS A 74 10.28 -3.92 -16.17
N LEU A 75 9.32 -4.23 -15.28
CA LEU A 75 9.16 -3.55 -13.99
C LEU A 75 10.28 -3.90 -13.01
N VAL A 76 10.68 -5.17 -12.95
CA VAL A 76 11.81 -5.61 -12.12
C VAL A 76 13.12 -5.03 -12.64
N GLY A 77 13.35 -5.04 -13.96
CA GLY A 77 14.52 -4.39 -14.58
C GLY A 77 14.62 -2.92 -14.21
N LEU A 78 13.50 -2.18 -14.33
CA LEU A 78 13.41 -0.78 -13.92
C LEU A 78 13.81 -0.57 -12.45
N PHE A 79 13.35 -1.43 -11.55
CA PHE A 79 13.67 -1.30 -10.13
C PHE A 79 15.12 -1.66 -9.82
N LEU A 80 15.66 -2.70 -10.47
CA LEU A 80 17.08 -3.09 -10.34
C LEU A 80 18.03 -1.99 -10.83
N GLU A 81 17.75 -1.38 -11.98
CA GLU A 81 18.50 -0.24 -12.53
C GLU A 81 18.56 0.94 -11.57
N ARG A 82 17.47 1.17 -10.78
CA ARG A 82 17.40 2.19 -9.74
C ARG A 82 17.96 1.74 -8.40
N GLY A 83 18.56 0.54 -8.36
CA GLY A 83 19.23 -0.02 -7.19
C GLY A 83 18.29 -0.49 -6.09
N TYR A 84 17.00 -0.73 -6.38
CA TYR A 84 16.10 -1.44 -5.47
C TYR A 84 16.48 -2.92 -5.40
N ARG A 85 16.28 -3.52 -4.21
CA ARG A 85 16.52 -4.95 -3.96
C ARG A 85 15.32 -5.61 -3.28
N GLU A 86 14.24 -4.88 -3.13
CA GLU A 86 12.95 -5.38 -2.68
C GLU A 86 11.85 -4.70 -3.51
N ALA A 87 10.81 -5.47 -3.87
CA ALA A 87 9.64 -4.98 -4.60
C ALA A 87 8.38 -5.65 -4.08
N ASP A 88 7.24 -4.96 -4.19
CA ASP A 88 5.93 -5.48 -3.83
C ASP A 88 5.06 -5.69 -5.07
N ILE A 89 4.38 -6.84 -5.15
CA ILE A 89 3.49 -7.18 -6.26
C ILE A 89 2.06 -6.87 -5.85
N ASN A 90 1.40 -5.99 -6.61
CA ASN A 90 0.01 -5.63 -6.36
C ASN A 90 -0.96 -6.68 -6.93
N MET A 91 -1.61 -7.43 -6.06
CA MET A 91 -2.74 -8.32 -6.34
C MET A 91 -4.01 -7.88 -5.58
N GLY A 92 -4.14 -6.56 -5.31
CA GLY A 92 -5.23 -6.03 -4.47
C GLY A 92 -5.97 -4.82 -5.03
N CYS A 93 -5.45 -4.14 -6.06
CA CYS A 93 -6.09 -2.96 -6.65
C CYS A 93 -7.43 -3.33 -7.30
N PRO A 94 -8.56 -2.68 -6.89
CA PRO A 94 -9.88 -3.01 -7.41
C PRO A 94 -10.31 -2.13 -8.59
N PHE A 95 -9.41 -1.36 -9.19
CA PHE A 95 -9.75 -0.39 -10.21
C PHE A 95 -10.20 -1.09 -11.51
N PRO A 96 -11.42 -0.82 -12.03
CA PRO A 96 -12.04 -1.61 -13.12
C PRO A 96 -11.18 -1.76 -14.37
N LEU A 97 -10.51 -0.68 -14.83
CA LEU A 97 -9.65 -0.74 -16.02
C LEU A 97 -8.43 -1.65 -15.85
N LEU A 98 -8.04 -1.96 -14.63
CA LEU A 98 -6.96 -2.88 -14.32
C LEU A 98 -7.50 -4.31 -14.14
N THR A 99 -8.59 -4.46 -13.39
CA THR A 99 -9.16 -5.78 -13.10
C THR A 99 -9.69 -6.48 -14.35
N MET A 100 -10.26 -5.73 -15.32
CA MET A 100 -10.64 -6.26 -16.65
C MET A 100 -9.45 -6.78 -17.47
N ARG A 101 -8.22 -6.45 -17.09
CA ARG A 101 -6.97 -6.92 -17.70
C ARG A 101 -6.23 -7.90 -16.80
N HIS A 102 -6.91 -8.54 -15.88
CA HIS A 102 -6.39 -9.46 -14.88
C HIS A 102 -5.23 -8.86 -14.07
N LYS A 103 -5.30 -7.56 -13.72
CA LYS A 103 -4.31 -6.87 -12.87
C LYS A 103 -4.89 -6.55 -11.49
N GLY A 104 -4.01 -6.43 -10.51
CA GLY A 104 -4.43 -6.17 -9.14
C GLY A 104 -5.31 -7.30 -8.61
N SER A 105 -6.45 -6.99 -7.99
CA SER A 105 -7.37 -8.05 -7.50
C SER A 105 -8.04 -8.85 -8.62
N GLY A 106 -8.01 -8.35 -9.86
CA GLY A 106 -8.57 -9.03 -11.02
C GLY A 106 -7.80 -10.28 -11.47
N ILE A 107 -6.59 -10.53 -10.97
CA ILE A 107 -5.82 -11.75 -11.27
C ILE A 107 -6.23 -12.92 -10.36
N LEU A 108 -6.80 -12.64 -9.18
CA LEU A 108 -7.07 -13.65 -8.15
C LEU A 108 -8.01 -14.78 -8.60
N PRO A 109 -9.03 -14.55 -9.47
CA PRO A 109 -9.84 -15.61 -10.05
C PRO A 109 -9.11 -16.54 -11.03
N TYR A 110 -7.85 -16.25 -11.37
CA TYR A 110 -7.06 -16.96 -12.38
C TYR A 110 -5.76 -17.55 -11.80
N PRO A 111 -5.82 -18.62 -10.96
CA PRO A 111 -4.64 -19.19 -10.31
C PRO A 111 -3.54 -19.63 -11.28
N SER A 112 -3.90 -20.05 -12.50
CA SER A 112 -2.92 -20.38 -13.55
C SER A 112 -2.06 -19.19 -13.99
N GLU A 113 -2.68 -18.00 -14.10
CA GLU A 113 -1.96 -16.76 -14.45
C GLU A 113 -1.09 -16.29 -13.27
N VAL A 114 -1.61 -16.41 -12.03
CA VAL A 114 -0.84 -16.16 -10.81
C VAL A 114 0.41 -17.06 -10.78
N LYS A 115 0.26 -18.37 -11.05
CA LYS A 115 1.37 -19.31 -11.09
C LYS A 115 2.43 -18.91 -12.11
N VAL A 116 2.02 -18.54 -13.33
CA VAL A 116 2.93 -18.07 -14.38
C VAL A 116 3.72 -16.85 -13.90
N LEU A 117 3.04 -15.86 -13.31
CA LEU A 117 3.68 -14.65 -12.80
C LEU A 117 4.66 -14.95 -11.65
N LEU A 118 4.30 -15.84 -10.73
CA LEU A 118 5.16 -16.21 -9.59
C LEU A 118 6.39 -17.02 -10.00
N ASN A 119 6.28 -17.86 -11.04
CA ASN A 119 7.42 -18.62 -11.55
C ASN A 119 8.52 -17.71 -12.09
N GLU A 120 8.19 -16.54 -12.62
CA GLU A 120 9.15 -15.56 -13.12
C GLU A 120 10.05 -15.00 -12.01
N LEU A 121 9.61 -15.00 -10.75
CA LEU A 121 10.37 -14.45 -9.64
C LEU A 121 11.74 -15.17 -9.45
N ALA A 122 11.82 -16.44 -9.83
CA ALA A 122 13.04 -17.23 -9.75
C ALA A 122 14.17 -16.71 -10.67
N HIS A 123 13.84 -15.93 -11.70
CA HIS A 123 14.81 -15.32 -12.61
C HIS A 123 15.53 -14.11 -12.00
N TYR A 124 15.09 -13.62 -10.83
CA TYR A 124 15.62 -12.41 -10.18
C TYR A 124 16.08 -12.69 -8.74
N PRO A 125 17.12 -13.53 -8.55
CA PRO A 125 17.59 -13.93 -7.21
C PRO A 125 18.11 -12.75 -6.37
N GLU A 126 18.48 -11.64 -7.01
CA GLU A 126 18.93 -10.41 -6.36
C GLU A 126 17.78 -9.52 -5.85
N MET A 127 16.53 -9.82 -6.24
CA MET A 127 15.33 -9.08 -5.82
C MET A 127 14.52 -9.90 -4.82
N LYS A 128 14.18 -9.30 -3.70
CA LYS A 128 13.23 -9.85 -2.74
C LYS A 128 11.82 -9.38 -3.09
N PHE A 129 10.82 -10.27 -2.95
CA PHE A 129 9.45 -9.93 -3.29
C PHE A 129 8.51 -10.05 -2.10
N SER A 130 7.55 -9.14 -2.02
CA SER A 130 6.33 -9.25 -1.22
C SER A 130 5.10 -9.18 -2.11
N VAL A 131 3.95 -9.59 -1.59
CA VAL A 131 2.68 -9.52 -2.32
C VAL A 131 1.65 -8.80 -1.46
N LYS A 132 1.02 -7.76 -2.03
CA LYS A 132 -0.14 -7.12 -1.42
C LYS A 132 -1.41 -7.54 -2.14
N MET A 133 -2.30 -8.25 -1.42
CA MET A 133 -3.47 -8.87 -2.04
C MET A 133 -4.77 -8.60 -1.27
N ARG A 134 -5.86 -8.94 -1.91
CA ARG A 134 -7.19 -9.15 -1.28
C ARG A 134 -7.51 -10.64 -1.21
N LEU A 135 -8.64 -10.99 -0.58
CA LEU A 135 -9.13 -12.38 -0.53
C LEU A 135 -9.52 -12.91 -1.92
N GLY A 136 -10.00 -12.03 -2.78
CA GLY A 136 -10.40 -12.34 -4.13
C GLY A 136 -10.86 -11.09 -4.88
N TRP A 137 -11.30 -11.26 -6.13
CA TRP A 137 -11.99 -10.23 -6.90
C TRP A 137 -13.49 -10.26 -6.64
N GLU A 138 -14.11 -11.42 -6.83
CA GLU A 138 -15.57 -11.61 -6.77
C GLU A 138 -15.99 -12.39 -5.52
N TYR A 139 -15.26 -13.45 -5.16
CA TYR A 139 -15.56 -14.32 -4.05
C TYR A 139 -14.49 -14.24 -2.97
N TYR A 140 -14.92 -14.40 -1.71
CA TYR A 140 -14.03 -14.25 -0.54
C TYR A 140 -13.12 -15.47 -0.31
N ASP A 141 -13.32 -16.55 -1.04
CA ASP A 141 -12.58 -17.81 -0.94
C ASP A 141 -11.62 -18.08 -2.11
N GLU A 142 -11.52 -17.16 -3.09
CA GLU A 142 -10.58 -17.27 -4.23
C GLU A 142 -9.12 -17.39 -3.76
N TRP A 143 -8.76 -16.81 -2.61
CA TRP A 143 -7.44 -16.92 -2.03
C TRP A 143 -7.00 -18.37 -1.76
N ARG A 144 -7.95 -19.30 -1.56
CA ARG A 144 -7.65 -20.71 -1.26
C ARG A 144 -6.91 -21.42 -2.39
N GLN A 145 -7.10 -20.97 -3.62
CA GLN A 145 -6.38 -21.48 -4.79
C GLN A 145 -5.07 -20.71 -5.04
N VAL A 146 -4.97 -19.48 -4.56
CA VAL A 146 -3.79 -18.61 -4.74
C VAL A 146 -2.74 -18.83 -3.65
N LEU A 147 -3.14 -18.98 -2.38
CA LEU A 147 -2.21 -19.10 -1.25
C LEU A 147 -1.22 -20.26 -1.38
N PRO A 148 -1.60 -21.48 -1.83
CA PRO A 148 -0.62 -22.55 -2.05
C PRO A 148 0.46 -22.19 -3.08
N LEU A 149 0.14 -21.37 -4.08
CA LEU A 149 1.10 -20.90 -5.08
C LEU A 149 2.06 -19.86 -4.47
N LEU A 150 1.54 -18.98 -3.61
CA LEU A 150 2.35 -18.02 -2.88
C LEU A 150 3.28 -18.71 -1.88
N ASN A 151 2.79 -19.74 -1.17
CA ASN A 151 3.60 -20.51 -0.23
C ASN A 151 4.76 -21.29 -0.91
N ALA A 152 4.64 -21.56 -2.23
CA ALA A 152 5.65 -22.27 -2.99
C ALA A 152 6.84 -21.42 -3.47
N VAL A 153 6.79 -20.07 -3.29
CA VAL A 153 7.84 -19.15 -3.71
C VAL A 153 8.39 -18.36 -2.52
N PRO A 154 9.66 -17.92 -2.53
CA PRO A 154 10.25 -17.19 -1.41
C PRO A 154 9.77 -15.74 -1.36
N LEU A 155 8.75 -15.46 -0.54
CA LEU A 155 8.28 -14.10 -0.30
C LEU A 155 8.79 -13.57 1.04
N THR A 156 9.10 -12.28 1.11
CA THR A 156 9.47 -11.60 2.36
C THR A 156 8.28 -11.42 3.29
N ARG A 157 7.11 -11.22 2.70
CA ARG A 157 5.81 -11.11 3.41
C ARG A 157 4.63 -11.14 2.46
N ILE A 158 3.46 -11.42 3.00
CA ILE A 158 2.17 -11.21 2.33
C ILE A 158 1.41 -10.15 3.10
N ILE A 159 0.91 -9.13 2.39
CA ILE A 159 0.05 -8.08 2.96
C ILE A 159 -1.39 -8.38 2.55
N LEU A 160 -2.23 -8.81 3.49
CA LEU A 160 -3.61 -9.18 3.22
C LEU A 160 -4.59 -8.08 3.61
N HIS A 161 -5.39 -7.63 2.64
CA HIS A 161 -6.61 -6.86 2.90
C HIS A 161 -7.81 -7.81 2.85
N PRO A 162 -8.41 -8.20 4.00
CA PRO A 162 -9.45 -9.24 4.04
C PRO A 162 -10.83 -8.72 3.58
N ARG A 163 -10.87 -8.20 2.37
CA ARG A 163 -12.02 -7.83 1.54
C ARG A 163 -11.84 -8.37 0.15
N ILE A 164 -12.94 -8.49 -0.63
CA ILE A 164 -12.89 -8.77 -2.06
C ILE A 164 -12.73 -7.46 -2.87
N GLY A 165 -12.29 -7.57 -4.13
CA GLY A 165 -12.09 -6.43 -5.02
C GLY A 165 -13.37 -5.63 -5.24
N ARG A 166 -14.49 -6.29 -5.51
CA ARG A 166 -15.80 -5.66 -5.74
C ARG A 166 -16.31 -4.81 -4.56
N GLN A 167 -15.94 -5.14 -3.34
CA GLN A 167 -16.28 -4.32 -2.17
C GLN A 167 -15.59 -2.97 -2.18
N GLN A 168 -14.43 -2.85 -2.86
CA GLN A 168 -13.55 -1.69 -2.73
C GLN A 168 -13.22 -1.43 -1.24
N TYR A 169 -13.83 -0.41 -0.63
CA TYR A 169 -13.67 -0.07 0.78
C TYR A 169 -15.00 -0.14 1.56
N LYS A 170 -16.05 -0.68 0.96
CA LYS A 170 -17.38 -0.79 1.57
C LYS A 170 -17.53 -2.11 2.33
N GLY A 171 -18.45 -2.14 3.27
CA GLY A 171 -18.74 -3.33 4.09
C GLY A 171 -17.60 -3.69 5.06
N MET A 172 -17.80 -4.75 5.80
CA MET A 172 -16.86 -5.23 6.82
C MET A 172 -15.75 -6.08 6.21
N VAL A 173 -14.63 -6.18 6.91
CA VAL A 173 -13.57 -7.15 6.62
C VAL A 173 -14.03 -8.56 6.99
N TYR A 174 -13.61 -9.58 6.24
CA TYR A 174 -13.91 -10.99 6.51
C TYR A 174 -12.93 -11.55 7.55
N LYS A 175 -13.19 -11.31 8.85
CA LYS A 175 -12.32 -11.76 9.96
C LYS A 175 -12.14 -13.28 10.01
N LYS A 176 -13.18 -14.06 9.68
CA LYS A 176 -13.08 -15.52 9.61
C LYS A 176 -12.08 -15.96 8.55
N GLU A 177 -12.13 -15.36 7.38
CA GLU A 177 -11.19 -15.68 6.30
C GLU A 177 -9.77 -15.22 6.62
N LEU A 178 -9.60 -14.08 7.29
CA LEU A 178 -8.29 -13.64 7.79
C LEU A 178 -7.66 -14.70 8.70
N ARG A 179 -8.43 -15.27 9.65
CA ARG A 179 -7.95 -16.29 10.56
C ARG A 179 -7.51 -17.55 9.81
N LEU A 180 -8.37 -18.04 8.91
CA LEU A 180 -8.06 -19.23 8.10
C LEU A 180 -6.85 -18.99 7.18
N PHE A 181 -6.73 -17.80 6.63
CA PHE A 181 -5.58 -17.41 5.81
C PHE A 181 -4.29 -17.42 6.66
N ALA A 182 -4.32 -16.85 7.86
CA ALA A 182 -3.19 -16.80 8.77
C ALA A 182 -2.71 -18.20 9.19
N GLU A 183 -3.65 -19.12 9.47
CA GLU A 183 -3.34 -20.52 9.81
C GLU A 183 -2.65 -21.28 8.68
N MET A 184 -2.92 -20.93 7.42
CA MET A 184 -2.39 -21.62 6.23
C MET A 184 -1.18 -20.92 5.59
N CYS A 185 -0.94 -19.66 5.93
CA CYS A 185 0.12 -18.84 5.36
C CYS A 185 1.49 -19.25 5.94
N GLN A 186 2.47 -19.50 5.06
CA GLN A 186 3.84 -19.88 5.45
C GLN A 186 4.82 -18.69 5.46
N HIS A 187 4.35 -17.51 5.15
CA HIS A 187 5.16 -16.28 5.10
C HIS A 187 4.80 -15.32 6.24
N PRO A 188 5.68 -14.40 6.61
CA PRO A 188 5.32 -13.28 7.47
C PRO A 188 4.07 -12.58 6.94
N LEU A 189 3.02 -12.50 7.74
CA LEU A 189 1.73 -11.94 7.35
C LEU A 189 1.55 -10.55 7.93
N VAL A 190 1.12 -9.61 7.09
CA VAL A 190 0.80 -8.23 7.45
C VAL A 190 -0.69 -7.98 7.23
N TYR A 191 -1.36 -7.48 8.24
CA TYR A 191 -2.77 -7.10 8.13
C TYR A 191 -2.94 -5.71 7.52
N ASN A 192 -3.89 -5.56 6.62
CA ASN A 192 -4.29 -4.26 6.08
C ASN A 192 -5.81 -4.14 6.03
N GLY A 193 -6.39 -3.20 6.78
CA GLY A 193 -7.84 -2.94 6.75
C GLY A 193 -8.31 -2.12 7.95
N ASP A 194 -9.08 -1.05 7.70
CA ASP A 194 -9.82 -0.23 8.68
C ASP A 194 -9.07 0.09 9.99
N LEU A 195 -7.81 0.47 9.87
CA LEU A 195 -7.00 0.96 10.98
C LEU A 195 -7.06 2.47 10.99
N HIS A 196 -7.78 3.06 11.92
CA HIS A 196 -8.05 4.50 12.01
C HIS A 196 -7.57 5.12 13.31
N THR A 197 -7.41 4.32 14.36
CA THR A 197 -6.97 4.74 15.70
C THR A 197 -5.83 3.87 16.20
N PRO A 198 -5.03 4.33 17.19
CA PRO A 198 -4.05 3.48 17.87
C PRO A 198 -4.68 2.22 18.49
N ASP A 199 -5.91 2.32 18.98
CA ASP A 199 -6.65 1.18 19.57
C ASP A 199 -7.04 0.13 18.53
N ASP A 200 -7.31 0.53 17.28
CA ASP A 200 -7.53 -0.44 16.21
C ASP A 200 -6.27 -1.27 15.96
N ILE A 201 -5.09 -0.64 16.02
CA ILE A 201 -3.81 -1.33 15.84
C ILE A 201 -3.56 -2.28 17.03
N ARG A 202 -3.74 -1.82 18.27
CA ARG A 202 -3.58 -2.65 19.48
C ARG A 202 -4.51 -3.85 19.47
N ARG A 203 -5.77 -3.66 19.07
CA ARG A 203 -6.76 -4.74 18.95
C ARG A 203 -6.34 -5.80 17.95
N ILE A 204 -5.78 -5.42 16.81
CA ILE A 204 -5.24 -6.37 15.82
C ILE A 204 -4.04 -7.10 16.38
N GLU A 205 -3.14 -6.41 17.07
CA GLU A 205 -1.96 -7.01 17.71
C GLU A 205 -2.35 -8.03 18.78
N GLU A 206 -3.37 -7.74 19.58
CA GLU A 206 -3.90 -8.65 20.60
C GLU A 206 -4.66 -9.84 19.98
N GLU A 207 -5.48 -9.60 18.95
CA GLU A 207 -6.28 -10.65 18.29
C GLU A 207 -5.43 -11.59 17.43
N TYR A 208 -4.29 -11.08 16.88
CA TYR A 208 -3.40 -11.80 15.97
C TYR A 208 -1.91 -11.54 16.32
N PRO A 209 -1.41 -12.10 17.42
CA PRO A 209 -0.06 -11.81 17.92
C PRO A 209 1.08 -12.29 17.01
N ASP A 210 0.81 -13.24 16.12
CA ASP A 210 1.79 -13.82 15.18
C ASP A 210 1.93 -13.00 13.88
N LEU A 211 1.20 -11.91 13.72
CA LEU A 211 1.38 -11.02 12.57
C LEU A 211 2.75 -10.32 12.61
N ASP A 212 3.44 -10.27 11.47
CA ASP A 212 4.68 -9.49 11.31
C ASP A 212 4.43 -7.99 11.49
N GLY A 213 3.24 -7.52 11.10
CA GLY A 213 2.89 -6.12 11.22
C GLY A 213 1.51 -5.76 10.71
N VAL A 214 1.26 -4.47 10.66
CA VAL A 214 0.06 -3.89 10.03
C VAL A 214 0.43 -2.85 8.98
N MET A 215 -0.37 -2.78 7.92
CA MET A 215 -0.24 -1.75 6.89
C MET A 215 -1.41 -0.78 6.97
N ILE A 216 -1.10 0.50 7.16
CA ILE A 216 -2.10 1.55 7.37
C ILE A 216 -2.26 2.35 6.08
N GLY A 217 -3.49 2.49 5.59
CA GLY A 217 -3.80 3.27 4.39
C GLY A 217 -4.56 4.54 4.72
N ARG A 218 -5.87 4.50 4.61
CA ARG A 218 -6.76 5.65 4.83
C ARG A 218 -6.63 6.26 6.23
N GLY A 219 -6.26 5.46 7.23
CA GLY A 219 -5.99 5.95 8.59
C GLY A 219 -4.88 7.00 8.61
N LEU A 220 -3.75 6.79 7.88
CA LEU A 220 -2.68 7.79 7.78
C LEU A 220 -3.07 9.02 6.96
N LEU A 221 -4.00 8.90 6.02
CA LEU A 221 -4.55 10.08 5.33
C LEU A 221 -5.49 10.88 6.24
N ALA A 222 -6.24 10.21 7.13
CA ALA A 222 -7.14 10.84 8.08
C ALA A 222 -6.40 11.44 9.28
N ASN A 223 -5.46 10.69 9.83
CA ASN A 223 -4.59 11.09 10.93
C ASN A 223 -3.13 10.75 10.61
N PRO A 224 -2.33 11.69 10.09
CA PRO A 224 -0.91 11.44 9.79
C PRO A 224 -0.07 11.09 11.03
N ALA A 225 -0.52 11.46 12.23
CA ALA A 225 0.16 11.12 13.49
C ALA A 225 -0.12 9.69 13.98
N LEU A 226 -1.06 8.95 13.36
CA LEU A 226 -1.54 7.66 13.84
C LEU A 226 -0.42 6.66 14.19
N ALA A 227 0.60 6.57 13.35
CA ALA A 227 1.72 5.64 13.60
C ALA A 227 2.58 6.08 14.78
N MET A 228 2.86 7.38 14.90
CA MET A 228 3.58 7.98 16.01
C MET A 228 2.80 7.82 17.32
N GLU A 229 1.51 8.15 17.32
CA GLU A 229 0.63 8.02 18.49
C GLU A 229 0.58 6.56 19.01
N TYR A 230 0.52 5.58 18.11
CA TYR A 230 0.58 4.17 18.49
C TYR A 230 1.94 3.81 19.12
N ARG A 231 3.07 4.26 18.51
CA ARG A 231 4.43 3.97 18.98
C ARG A 231 4.73 4.55 20.34
N GLU A 232 4.30 5.78 20.55
CA GLU A 232 4.59 6.54 21.78
C GLU A 232 3.55 6.28 22.87
N GLY A 233 2.43 5.62 22.53
CA GLY A 233 1.36 5.35 23.50
C GLY A 233 0.57 6.60 23.91
N ILE A 234 0.60 7.64 23.08
CA ILE A 234 -0.06 8.93 23.32
C ILE A 234 -1.11 9.20 22.24
N VAL A 235 -2.00 10.14 22.51
CA VAL A 235 -2.85 10.78 21.51
C VAL A 235 -2.50 12.27 21.54
N LEU A 236 -2.13 12.83 20.41
CA LEU A 236 -1.80 14.26 20.33
C LEU A 236 -3.01 15.12 20.69
N PRO A 237 -2.80 16.17 21.49
CA PRO A 237 -3.83 17.20 21.69
C PRO A 237 -4.31 17.75 20.34
N ARG A 238 -5.61 17.99 20.24
CA ARG A 238 -6.24 18.44 18.97
C ARG A 238 -5.55 19.66 18.35
N GLU A 239 -5.18 20.63 19.17
CA GLU A 239 -4.50 21.86 18.72
C GLU A 239 -3.12 21.57 18.13
N GLU A 240 -2.34 20.69 18.78
CA GLU A 240 -1.03 20.30 18.31
C GLU A 240 -1.12 19.51 17.02
N LEU A 241 -2.01 18.52 16.94
CA LEU A 241 -2.27 17.76 15.72
C LEU A 241 -2.68 18.69 14.58
N TYR A 242 -3.58 19.65 14.85
CA TYR A 242 -4.02 20.62 13.87
C TYR A 242 -2.87 21.50 13.36
N ALA A 243 -2.01 21.99 14.24
CA ALA A 243 -0.83 22.77 13.86
C ALA A 243 0.11 21.97 12.95
N LYS A 244 0.43 20.72 13.30
CA LYS A 244 1.26 19.82 12.47
C LYS A 244 0.61 19.51 11.11
N VAL A 245 -0.70 19.23 11.08
CA VAL A 245 -1.45 18.96 9.85
C VAL A 245 -1.48 20.19 8.93
N ASN A 246 -1.60 21.41 9.47
CA ASN A 246 -1.50 22.63 8.67
C ASN A 246 -0.11 22.79 8.02
N VAL A 247 0.95 22.53 8.77
CA VAL A 247 2.32 22.54 8.20
C VAL A 247 2.44 21.48 7.11
N PHE A 248 1.96 20.27 7.35
CA PHE A 248 1.95 19.18 6.38
C PHE A 248 1.22 19.56 5.10
N HIS A 249 0.01 20.09 5.23
CA HIS A 249 -0.83 20.51 4.12
C HIS A 249 -0.19 21.64 3.31
N ASN A 250 0.31 22.68 3.98
CA ASN A 250 0.95 23.82 3.30
C ASN A 250 2.18 23.38 2.52
N ARG A 251 3.00 22.49 3.07
CA ARG A 251 4.18 21.93 2.38
C ARG A 251 3.79 21.13 1.15
N LEU A 252 2.73 20.31 1.23
CA LEU A 252 2.19 19.61 0.05
C LEU A 252 1.65 20.58 -0.98
N PHE A 253 0.90 21.59 -0.56
CA PHE A 253 0.33 22.61 -1.44
C PHE A 253 1.44 23.32 -2.23
N TYR A 254 2.40 23.90 -1.56
CA TYR A 254 3.51 24.63 -2.23
C TYR A 254 4.36 23.72 -3.11
N HIS A 255 4.56 22.46 -2.71
CA HIS A 255 5.26 21.49 -3.55
C HIS A 255 4.52 21.25 -4.86
N TYR A 256 3.21 21.02 -4.82
CA TYR A 256 2.42 20.75 -6.02
C TYR A 256 2.15 22.00 -6.85
N GLU A 257 1.97 23.18 -6.22
CA GLU A 257 1.80 24.47 -6.89
C GLU A 257 3.01 24.80 -7.78
N SER A 258 4.21 24.43 -7.37
CA SER A 258 5.46 24.75 -8.10
C SER A 258 5.54 24.13 -9.49
N TYR A 259 4.76 23.08 -9.81
CA TYR A 259 4.84 22.40 -11.11
C TYR A 259 3.50 21.95 -11.72
N LEU A 260 2.40 21.99 -10.96
CA LEU A 260 1.08 21.67 -11.52
C LEU A 260 0.45 22.93 -12.14
N GLN A 261 0.12 22.83 -13.42
CA GLN A 261 -0.61 23.86 -14.13
C GLN A 261 -2.12 23.57 -14.08
N GLY A 262 -2.84 24.28 -13.22
CA GLY A 262 -4.29 24.25 -13.15
C GLY A 262 -4.85 23.97 -11.74
N GLY A 263 -5.78 24.84 -11.31
CA GLY A 263 -6.40 24.80 -9.97
C GLY A 263 -7.07 23.47 -9.62
N THR A 264 -7.71 22.80 -10.60
CA THR A 264 -8.38 21.50 -10.35
C THR A 264 -7.39 20.39 -10.01
N GLN A 265 -6.21 20.35 -10.66
CA GLN A 265 -5.19 19.35 -10.37
C GLN A 265 -4.57 19.57 -8.99
N LEU A 266 -4.26 20.83 -8.67
CA LEU A 266 -3.74 21.22 -7.36
C LEU A 266 -4.75 20.87 -6.24
N LEU A 267 -6.02 21.23 -6.42
CA LEU A 267 -7.09 20.91 -5.49
C LEU A 267 -7.24 19.39 -5.28
N SER A 268 -7.16 18.58 -6.34
CA SER A 268 -7.25 17.12 -6.23
C SER A 268 -6.12 16.51 -5.40
N LYS A 269 -4.92 17.12 -5.42
CA LYS A 269 -3.75 16.67 -4.65
C LYS A 269 -3.74 17.15 -3.20
N THR A 270 -4.39 18.25 -2.91
CA THR A 270 -4.32 18.91 -1.60
C THR A 270 -5.63 18.85 -0.81
N LEU A 271 -6.80 18.97 -1.47
CA LEU A 271 -8.12 18.95 -0.79
C LEU A 271 -8.61 17.54 -0.45
N ILE A 272 -8.22 16.52 -1.20
CA ILE A 272 -8.65 15.15 -0.88
C ILE A 272 -8.09 14.68 0.46
N PRO A 273 -6.82 14.94 0.82
CA PRO A 273 -6.37 14.78 2.20
C PRO A 273 -7.22 15.57 3.21
N GLN A 274 -7.57 16.83 2.93
CA GLN A 274 -8.45 17.62 3.82
C GLN A 274 -9.84 17.02 4.01
N HIS A 275 -10.41 16.34 3.01
CA HIS A 275 -11.68 15.67 3.13
C HIS A 275 -11.62 14.50 4.13
N TYR A 276 -10.50 13.76 4.17
CA TYR A 276 -10.25 12.73 5.19
C TYR A 276 -10.08 13.37 6.59
N TYR A 277 -9.38 14.49 6.71
CA TYR A 277 -9.23 15.22 7.98
C TYR A 277 -10.58 15.72 8.51
N LYS A 278 -11.49 16.20 7.64
CA LYS A 278 -12.85 16.65 8.05
C LYS A 278 -13.67 15.54 8.69
N ILE A 279 -13.57 14.31 8.22
CA ILE A 279 -14.28 13.16 8.80
C ILE A 279 -13.84 12.93 10.25
N PHE A 280 -12.56 13.16 10.56
CA PHE A 280 -12.01 12.97 11.90
C PHE A 280 -12.36 14.14 12.84
N PHE A 281 -12.45 15.37 12.32
CA PHE A 281 -12.72 16.58 13.13
C PHE A 281 -14.21 16.91 13.30
N LEU A 282 -15.12 16.30 12.55
CA LEU A 282 -16.57 16.56 12.62
C LEU A 282 -17.33 15.42 13.35
N SER A 283 -16.70 14.35 13.74
CA SER A 283 -17.31 13.20 14.43
C SER A 283 -17.13 13.23 15.96
N THR A 284 -16.79 14.37 16.51
CA THR A 284 -16.82 14.71 17.95
C THR A 284 -17.66 16.00 18.10
#